data_f80b7b8206d8275ed0270f350c9502a9
#
_entry.id   f80b7b8206d8275ed0270f350c9502a9
#
_cell.length_a   1.000
_cell.length_b   1.000
_cell.length_c   1.000
_cell.angle_alpha   90.00
_cell.angle_beta   90.00
_cell.angle_gamma   90.00
#
_symmetry.space_group_name_H-M   'P 1'
#
loop_
_entity.id
_entity.type
_entity.pdbx_description
1 polymer ?
#
loop_
_entity_poly.entity_id
_entity_poly.type
_entity_poly.pdbx_seq_one_letter_code
_entity_poly.pdbx_strand_id
1 'polypeptide(L)'
;MSRKGRKAPPKAHQQGFSLIELLVVLAIAGLMTGLAVASLDSGKASVDQALQRLAAQVHVQAAEARHAGQLRGLRWTGQRPEFVRRVRDGWVVEPVSLGEWPKGLQPDWPASPQPRLLFTPQGWAQPGSVRWRWAEGSQQWAWSRDGRLQTAALP
;
A
#
# COMPACT_ATOMS: atom_id res chain seq x y z
N MET A 1 5.97 -87.73 6.99
CA MET A 1 6.45 -86.66 6.07
C MET A 1 5.36 -85.67 5.92
N SER A 2 5.46 -84.51 6.58
CA SER A 2 4.40 -83.51 6.63
C SER A 2 4.80 -82.34 5.71
N ARG A 3 4.01 -82.06 4.66
CA ARG A 3 4.20 -80.95 3.72
C ARG A 3 3.59 -79.67 4.31
N LYS A 4 4.47 -78.76 4.70
CA LYS A 4 4.18 -77.46 5.21
C LYS A 4 3.69 -76.53 4.05
N GLY A 5 2.42 -76.24 4.01
CA GLY A 5 1.82 -75.28 3.00
C GLY A 5 2.36 -73.88 3.20
N ARG A 6 2.97 -73.30 2.15
CA ARG A 6 3.34 -71.88 2.10
C ARG A 6 2.05 -71.06 1.85
N LYS A 7 1.70 -70.21 2.81
CA LYS A 7 0.69 -69.17 2.62
C LYS A 7 1.26 -68.11 1.71
N ALA A 8 0.58 -67.83 0.63
CA ALA A 8 0.89 -66.72 -0.28
C ALA A 8 0.65 -65.35 0.43
N PRO A 9 1.49 -64.34 0.18
CA PRO A 9 1.30 -63.05 0.76
C PRO A 9 0.03 -62.38 0.19
N PRO A 10 -0.64 -61.52 1.00
CA PRO A 10 -1.83 -60.80 0.53
C PRO A 10 -1.44 -59.85 -0.60
N LYS A 11 -2.20 -59.85 -1.69
CA LYS A 11 -2.07 -58.87 -2.79
C LYS A 11 -2.41 -57.47 -2.24
N ALA A 12 -1.43 -56.62 -2.21
CA ALA A 12 -1.66 -55.18 -1.95
C ALA A 12 -2.57 -54.65 -3.08
N HIS A 13 -3.77 -54.20 -2.73
CA HIS A 13 -4.63 -53.47 -3.65
C HIS A 13 -3.91 -52.13 -3.96
N GLN A 14 -3.35 -52.03 -5.16
CA GLN A 14 -2.98 -50.74 -5.72
C GLN A 14 -4.27 -49.98 -6.02
N GLN A 15 -4.69 -49.10 -5.10
CA GLN A 15 -5.72 -48.13 -5.36
C GLN A 15 -5.14 -47.06 -6.29
N GLY A 16 -5.44 -47.17 -7.59
CA GLY A 16 -5.17 -46.09 -8.55
C GLY A 16 -6.02 -44.89 -8.23
N PHE A 17 -5.45 -43.69 -8.29
CA PHE A 17 -6.20 -42.46 -8.17
C PHE A 17 -7.34 -42.43 -9.20
N SER A 18 -8.52 -42.12 -8.73
CA SER A 18 -9.69 -41.92 -9.61
C SER A 18 -9.48 -40.66 -10.45
N LEU A 19 -9.89 -40.69 -11.74
CA LEU A 19 -9.82 -39.57 -12.65
C LEU A 19 -10.62 -38.37 -12.10
N ILE A 20 -11.69 -38.61 -11.37
CA ILE A 20 -12.46 -37.58 -10.69
C ILE A 20 -11.73 -36.95 -9.52
N GLU A 21 -10.95 -37.72 -8.79
CA GLU A 21 -10.13 -37.20 -7.66
C GLU A 21 -9.04 -36.26 -8.17
N LEU A 22 -8.42 -36.58 -9.32
CA LEU A 22 -7.45 -35.72 -9.97
C LEU A 22 -8.12 -34.41 -10.48
N LEU A 23 -9.32 -34.50 -11.05
CA LEU A 23 -10.09 -33.34 -11.47
C LEU A 23 -10.46 -32.42 -10.31
N VAL A 24 -10.87 -32.97 -9.17
CA VAL A 24 -11.23 -32.21 -7.97
C VAL A 24 -9.99 -31.51 -7.40
N VAL A 25 -8.84 -32.19 -7.32
CA VAL A 25 -7.60 -31.59 -6.85
C VAL A 25 -7.15 -30.44 -7.75
N LEU A 26 -7.22 -30.62 -9.07
CA LEU A 26 -6.88 -29.55 -10.02
C LEU A 26 -7.86 -28.37 -9.93
N ALA A 27 -9.15 -28.62 -9.72
CA ALA A 27 -10.15 -27.57 -9.54
C ALA A 27 -9.87 -26.75 -8.26
N ILE A 28 -9.58 -27.41 -7.14
CA ILE A 28 -9.25 -26.76 -5.88
C ILE A 28 -7.93 -25.96 -6.00
N ALA A 29 -6.89 -26.55 -6.61
CA ALA A 29 -5.63 -25.88 -6.85
C ALA A 29 -5.80 -24.64 -7.73
N GLY A 30 -6.59 -24.74 -8.80
CA GLY A 30 -6.91 -23.60 -9.68
C GLY A 30 -7.67 -22.48 -8.95
N LEU A 31 -8.63 -22.83 -8.10
CA LEU A 31 -9.39 -21.88 -7.31
C LEU A 31 -8.53 -21.14 -6.29
N MET A 32 -7.65 -21.86 -5.59
CA MET A 32 -6.72 -21.27 -4.62
C MET A 32 -5.69 -20.34 -5.28
N THR A 33 -5.20 -20.70 -6.46
CA THR A 33 -4.28 -19.86 -7.23
C THR A 33 -4.96 -18.58 -7.69
N GLY A 34 -6.21 -18.68 -8.19
CA GLY A 34 -7.00 -17.52 -8.62
C GLY A 34 -7.29 -16.52 -7.49
N LEU A 35 -7.61 -17.01 -6.29
CA LEU A 35 -7.82 -16.15 -5.11
C LEU A 35 -6.55 -15.45 -4.65
N ALA A 36 -5.39 -16.11 -4.72
CA ALA A 36 -4.12 -15.53 -4.34
C ALA A 36 -3.72 -14.36 -5.28
N VAL A 37 -3.91 -14.52 -6.59
CA VAL A 37 -3.64 -13.46 -7.58
C VAL A 37 -4.61 -12.27 -7.38
N ALA A 38 -5.89 -12.52 -7.16
CA ALA A 38 -6.88 -11.47 -6.94
C ALA A 38 -6.60 -10.65 -5.67
N SER A 39 -6.06 -11.26 -4.62
CA SER A 39 -5.70 -10.53 -3.39
C SER A 39 -4.47 -9.65 -3.53
N LEU A 40 -3.50 -10.02 -4.37
CA LEU A 40 -2.33 -9.19 -4.69
C LEU A 40 -2.72 -7.94 -5.50
N ASP A 41 -3.59 -8.10 -6.49
CA ASP A 41 -4.10 -6.98 -7.30
C ASP A 41 -4.91 -5.98 -6.46
N SER A 42 -5.71 -6.45 -5.50
CA SER A 42 -6.48 -5.57 -4.62
C SER A 42 -5.60 -4.73 -3.70
N GLY A 43 -4.47 -5.28 -3.23
CA GLY A 43 -3.48 -4.57 -2.41
C GLY A 43 -2.84 -3.40 -3.15
N LYS A 44 -2.38 -3.64 -4.37
CA LYS A 44 -1.79 -2.60 -5.23
C LYS A 44 -2.79 -1.52 -5.59
N ALA A 45 -4.01 -1.91 -5.99
CA ALA A 45 -5.07 -0.96 -6.32
C ALA A 45 -5.42 -0.03 -5.14
N SER A 46 -5.42 -0.55 -3.90
CA SER A 46 -5.69 0.25 -2.70
C SER A 46 -4.57 1.25 -2.40
N VAL A 47 -3.30 0.87 -2.61
CA VAL A 47 -2.13 1.75 -2.46
C VAL A 47 -2.17 2.85 -3.50
N ASP A 48 -2.36 2.51 -4.78
CA ASP A 48 -2.43 3.48 -5.87
C ASP A 48 -3.55 4.51 -5.63
N GLN A 49 -4.72 4.05 -5.20
CA GLN A 49 -5.85 4.92 -4.88
C GLN A 49 -5.56 5.83 -3.67
N ALA A 50 -4.89 5.34 -2.64
CA ALA A 50 -4.51 6.14 -1.47
C ALA A 50 -3.50 7.23 -1.86
N LEU A 51 -2.49 6.89 -2.65
CA LEU A 51 -1.49 7.84 -3.14
C LEU A 51 -2.10 8.88 -4.08
N GLN A 52 -3.01 8.49 -4.98
CA GLN A 52 -3.73 9.44 -5.84
C GLN A 52 -4.59 10.41 -5.03
N ARG A 53 -5.32 9.92 -4.01
CA ARG A 53 -6.09 10.79 -3.11
C ARG A 53 -5.19 11.74 -2.34
N LEU A 54 -4.07 11.26 -1.83
CA LEU A 54 -3.10 12.11 -1.15
C LEU A 54 -2.53 13.19 -2.07
N ALA A 55 -2.13 12.83 -3.31
CA ALA A 55 -1.61 13.77 -4.30
C ALA A 55 -2.65 14.86 -4.64
N ALA A 56 -3.91 14.47 -4.85
CA ALA A 56 -4.98 15.43 -5.10
C ALA A 56 -5.15 16.40 -3.92
N GLN A 57 -5.12 15.90 -2.69
CA GLN A 57 -5.22 16.74 -1.49
C GLN A 57 -4.00 17.64 -1.29
N VAL A 58 -2.81 17.22 -1.65
CA VAL A 58 -1.61 18.05 -1.65
C VAL A 58 -1.83 19.30 -2.53
N HIS A 59 -2.39 19.13 -3.73
CA HIS A 59 -2.71 20.28 -4.61
C HIS A 59 -3.78 21.18 -4.02
N VAL A 60 -4.83 20.62 -3.43
CA VAL A 60 -5.89 21.40 -2.76
C VAL A 60 -5.29 22.21 -1.61
N GLN A 61 -4.49 21.60 -0.74
CA GLN A 61 -3.88 22.29 0.41
C GLN A 61 -2.88 23.36 -0.01
N ALA A 62 -2.15 23.17 -1.10
CA ALA A 62 -1.29 24.19 -1.68
C ALA A 62 -2.08 25.38 -2.22
N ALA A 63 -3.22 25.14 -2.87
CA ALA A 63 -4.13 26.19 -3.34
C ALA A 63 -4.75 26.96 -2.16
N GLU A 64 -5.24 26.24 -1.15
CA GLU A 64 -5.80 26.84 0.08
C GLU A 64 -4.77 27.69 0.85
N ALA A 65 -3.51 27.25 0.91
CA ALA A 65 -2.44 28.03 1.52
C ALA A 65 -2.27 29.39 0.83
N ARG A 66 -2.36 29.42 -0.51
CA ARG A 66 -2.29 30.66 -1.30
C ARG A 66 -3.52 31.55 -1.11
N HIS A 67 -4.72 30.97 -1.17
CA HIS A 67 -5.96 31.73 -1.05
C HIS A 67 -6.18 32.29 0.36
N ALA A 68 -5.91 31.51 1.39
CA ALA A 68 -6.09 31.92 2.77
C ALA A 68 -4.89 32.73 3.32
N GLY A 69 -3.78 32.85 2.58
CA GLY A 69 -2.55 33.47 3.07
C GLY A 69 -1.97 32.75 4.30
N GLN A 70 -2.20 31.45 4.43
CA GLN A 70 -1.92 30.68 5.64
C GLN A 70 -0.92 29.55 5.37
N LEU A 71 0.04 29.39 6.26
CA LEU A 71 1.00 28.28 6.18
C LEU A 71 0.28 26.97 6.51
N ARG A 72 0.39 26.01 5.61
CA ARG A 72 -0.12 24.63 5.76
C ARG A 72 0.98 23.63 5.55
N GLY A 73 0.74 22.36 5.87
CA GLY A 73 1.75 21.33 5.66
C GLY A 73 1.20 19.92 5.75
N LEU A 74 2.07 18.98 5.40
CA LEU A 74 1.83 17.54 5.49
C LEU A 74 2.86 16.93 6.45
N ARG A 75 2.39 16.15 7.41
CA ARG A 75 3.22 15.39 8.35
C ARG A 75 2.88 13.91 8.31
N TRP A 76 3.76 13.10 8.85
CA TRP A 76 3.55 11.67 9.08
C TRP A 76 3.36 11.41 10.58
N THR A 77 2.28 10.72 10.96
CA THR A 77 2.00 10.41 12.37
C THR A 77 2.63 9.10 12.85
N GLY A 78 3.19 8.32 11.94
CA GLY A 78 3.62 6.93 12.18
C GLY A 78 2.59 5.90 11.70
N GLN A 79 1.36 6.33 11.44
CA GLN A 79 0.26 5.47 10.98
C GLN A 79 -0.36 5.96 9.66
N ARG A 80 -0.50 7.27 9.50
CA ARG A 80 -1.10 7.90 8.33
C ARG A 80 -0.57 9.31 8.10
N PRO A 81 -0.66 9.86 6.88
CA PRO A 81 -0.40 11.26 6.63
C PRO A 81 -1.51 12.14 7.22
N GLU A 82 -1.15 13.30 7.72
CA GLU A 82 -2.07 14.33 8.20
C GLU A 82 -1.71 15.68 7.64
N PHE A 83 -2.73 16.40 7.16
CA PHE A 83 -2.59 17.81 6.83
C PHE A 83 -2.76 18.68 8.06
N VAL A 84 -1.94 19.71 8.15
CA VAL A 84 -1.93 20.64 9.27
C VAL A 84 -1.86 22.07 8.78
N ARG A 85 -2.41 23.01 9.55
CA ARG A 85 -2.31 24.44 9.30
C ARG A 85 -1.67 25.16 10.50
N ARG A 86 -0.93 26.22 10.24
CA ARG A 86 -0.30 27.01 11.28
C ARG A 86 -1.31 27.93 11.94
N VAL A 87 -1.36 27.90 13.27
CA VAL A 87 -2.20 28.78 14.09
C VAL A 87 -1.32 29.34 15.21
N ARG A 88 -1.08 30.64 15.19
CA ARG A 88 -0.18 31.28 16.17
C ARG A 88 1.17 30.53 16.23
N ASP A 89 1.45 29.90 17.35
CA ASP A 89 2.73 29.19 17.58
C ASP A 89 2.65 27.67 17.39
N GLY A 90 1.49 27.14 16.95
CA GLY A 90 1.25 25.71 16.86
C GLY A 90 0.76 25.24 15.48
N TRP A 91 0.66 23.92 15.37
CA TRP A 91 0.07 23.23 14.24
C TRP A 91 -1.25 22.58 14.65
N VAL A 92 -2.30 22.81 13.89
CA VAL A 92 -3.63 22.23 14.08
C VAL A 92 -3.93 21.31 12.92
N VAL A 93 -4.50 20.13 13.22
CA VAL A 93 -4.90 19.17 12.20
C VAL A 93 -6.02 19.75 11.34
N GLU A 94 -5.85 19.67 10.04
CA GLU A 94 -6.89 20.01 9.07
C GLU A 94 -7.77 18.79 8.82
N PRO A 95 -9.09 18.87 8.93
CA PRO A 95 -9.99 17.74 8.76
C PRO A 95 -10.11 17.35 7.26
N VAL A 96 -9.13 16.62 6.75
CA VAL A 96 -9.11 16.11 5.37
C VAL A 96 -9.36 14.62 5.39
N SER A 97 -10.36 14.17 4.64
CA SER A 97 -10.64 12.75 4.49
C SER A 97 -9.76 12.14 3.39
N LEU A 98 -8.80 11.33 3.79
CA LEU A 98 -7.98 10.52 2.87
C LEU A 98 -8.56 9.11 2.67
N GLY A 99 -9.68 8.79 3.34
CA GLY A 99 -10.24 7.45 3.39
C GLY A 99 -9.40 6.51 4.25
N GLU A 100 -9.61 5.22 4.08
CA GLU A 100 -8.81 4.21 4.76
C GLU A 100 -7.38 4.21 4.19
N TRP A 101 -6.39 4.28 5.11
CA TRP A 101 -4.99 4.27 4.73
C TRP A 101 -4.46 2.83 4.70
N PRO A 102 -3.87 2.36 3.58
CA PRO A 102 -3.40 0.99 3.46
C PRO A 102 -2.34 0.65 4.51
N LYS A 103 -2.49 -0.52 5.14
CA LYS A 103 -1.49 -1.02 6.09
C LYS A 103 -0.15 -1.25 5.37
N GLY A 104 0.94 -0.80 6.00
CA GLY A 104 2.28 -0.95 5.43
C GLY A 104 2.68 0.11 4.40
N LEU A 105 1.75 0.98 3.95
CA LEU A 105 2.11 2.12 3.12
C LEU A 105 2.66 3.24 4.01
N GLN A 106 3.95 3.49 3.90
CA GLN A 106 4.66 4.46 4.74
C GLN A 106 5.69 5.27 3.95
N PRO A 107 5.93 6.53 4.33
CA PRO A 107 6.99 7.33 3.75
C PRO A 107 8.34 6.98 4.39
N ASP A 108 9.43 7.42 3.76
CA ASP A 108 10.77 7.44 4.34
C ASP A 108 10.96 8.59 5.36
N TRP A 109 9.89 9.31 5.69
CA TRP A 109 9.89 10.33 6.73
C TRP A 109 9.67 9.71 8.12
N PRO A 110 10.36 10.20 9.13
CA PRO A 110 10.06 9.84 10.51
C PRO A 110 8.70 10.41 10.93
N ALA A 111 8.05 9.73 11.88
CA ALA A 111 6.88 10.29 12.55
C ALA A 111 7.29 11.60 13.28
N SER A 112 6.52 12.67 13.08
CA SER A 112 6.84 13.97 13.64
C SER A 112 5.58 14.82 13.82
N PRO A 113 5.48 15.61 14.91
CA PRO A 113 4.43 16.61 15.05
C PRO A 113 4.63 17.79 14.10
N GLN A 114 5.82 17.98 13.56
CA GLN A 114 6.14 19.03 12.60
C GLN A 114 5.92 18.53 11.17
N PRO A 115 5.33 19.34 10.28
CA PRO A 115 5.19 18.98 8.88
C PRO A 115 6.55 18.94 8.17
N ARG A 116 6.72 17.97 7.29
CA ARG A 116 7.89 17.82 6.42
C ARG A 116 7.72 18.50 5.08
N LEU A 117 6.49 18.54 4.57
CA LEU A 117 6.13 19.28 3.39
C LEU A 117 5.34 20.51 3.81
N LEU A 118 5.78 21.69 3.38
CA LEU A 118 5.17 22.97 3.70
C LEU A 118 4.55 23.61 2.46
N PHE A 119 3.37 24.15 2.62
CA PHE A 119 2.64 24.93 1.62
C PHE A 119 2.56 26.37 2.10
N THR A 120 3.31 27.26 1.44
CA THR A 120 3.30 28.69 1.78
C THR A 120 2.28 29.44 0.93
N PRO A 121 1.92 30.67 1.33
CA PRO A 121 1.09 31.55 0.50
C PRO A 121 1.69 31.82 -0.89
N GLN A 122 2.99 31.70 -1.05
CA GLN A 122 3.70 31.89 -2.32
C GLN A 122 3.86 30.60 -3.14
N GLY A 123 3.49 29.44 -2.57
CA GLY A 123 3.66 28.12 -3.16
C GLY A 123 4.41 27.17 -2.25
N TRP A 124 5.21 26.26 -2.82
CA TRP A 124 6.04 25.32 -2.06
C TRP A 124 7.20 26.04 -1.36
N ALA A 125 7.41 25.76 -0.09
CA ALA A 125 8.45 26.40 0.68
C ALA A 125 9.86 26.02 0.22
N GLN A 126 10.06 24.74 -0.08
CA GLN A 126 11.35 24.19 -0.49
C GLN A 126 11.15 22.99 -1.42
N PRO A 127 12.01 22.81 -2.43
CA PRO A 127 12.05 21.56 -3.17
C PRO A 127 12.36 20.40 -2.23
N GLY A 128 11.76 19.26 -2.48
CA GLY A 128 11.96 18.10 -1.64
C GLY A 128 11.47 16.83 -2.30
N SER A 129 11.65 15.73 -1.62
CA SER A 129 11.16 14.43 -2.07
C SER A 129 10.73 13.56 -0.90
N VAL A 130 9.89 12.58 -1.21
CA VAL A 130 9.49 11.51 -0.31
C VAL A 130 9.42 10.21 -1.10
N ARG A 131 9.83 9.13 -0.49
CA ARG A 131 9.64 7.79 -1.02
C ARG A 131 8.59 7.07 -0.21
N TRP A 132 7.48 6.77 -0.87
CA TRP A 132 6.44 5.90 -0.34
C TRP A 132 6.82 4.45 -0.57
N ARG A 133 6.73 3.61 0.45
CA ARG A 133 7.06 2.18 0.40
C ARG A 133 5.90 1.35 0.92
N TRP A 134 5.72 0.19 0.30
CA TRP A 134 4.78 -0.86 0.72
C TRP A 134 5.39 -2.22 0.39
N ALA A 135 4.73 -3.32 0.73
CA ALA A 135 5.30 -4.66 0.62
C ALA A 135 5.77 -5.02 -0.80
N GLU A 136 5.03 -4.58 -1.83
CA GLU A 136 5.25 -4.98 -3.23
C GLU A 136 5.99 -3.93 -4.06
N GLY A 137 6.35 -2.77 -3.49
CA GLY A 137 7.03 -1.75 -4.28
C GLY A 137 7.25 -0.41 -3.59
N SER A 138 7.65 0.57 -4.38
CA SER A 138 7.84 1.93 -3.90
C SER A 138 7.56 2.97 -4.98
N GLN A 139 7.21 4.18 -4.56
CA GLN A 139 7.01 5.33 -5.43
C GLN A 139 7.74 6.54 -4.89
N GLN A 140 8.52 7.19 -5.76
CA GLN A 140 9.19 8.45 -5.45
C GLN A 140 8.28 9.61 -5.83
N TRP A 141 8.12 10.54 -4.90
CA TRP A 141 7.52 11.84 -5.15
C TRP A 141 8.59 12.91 -5.01
N ALA A 142 8.62 13.84 -5.95
CA ALA A 142 9.48 14.99 -5.90
C ALA A 142 8.68 16.25 -6.25
N TRP A 143 8.91 17.33 -5.53
CA TRP A 143 8.32 18.62 -5.83
C TRP A 143 9.40 19.65 -6.06
N SER A 144 9.17 20.45 -7.07
CA SER A 144 10.05 21.52 -7.53
C SER A 144 9.61 22.88 -6.95
N ARG A 145 10.43 23.89 -7.13
CA ARG A 145 10.16 25.25 -6.66
C ARG A 145 8.91 25.89 -7.27
N ASP A 146 8.51 25.46 -8.45
CA ASP A 146 7.28 25.90 -9.12
C ASP A 146 6.01 25.20 -8.63
N GLY A 147 6.13 24.35 -7.59
CA GLY A 147 5.01 23.65 -6.97
C GLY A 147 4.50 22.44 -7.73
N ARG A 148 5.25 21.96 -8.73
CA ARG A 148 4.88 20.75 -9.47
C ARG A 148 5.30 19.51 -8.71
N LEU A 149 4.34 18.61 -8.54
CA LEU A 149 4.58 17.27 -8.01
C LEU A 149 4.85 16.31 -9.18
N GLN A 150 6.01 15.66 -9.14
CA GLN A 150 6.40 14.59 -10.07
C GLN A 150 6.39 13.27 -9.30
N THR A 151 5.84 12.23 -9.91
CA THR A 151 5.77 10.89 -9.33
C THR A 151 6.44 9.89 -10.25
N ALA A 152 7.27 9.01 -9.69
CA ALA A 152 7.92 7.93 -10.41
C ALA A 152 7.81 6.63 -9.62
N ALA A 153 7.30 5.58 -10.26
CA ALA A 153 7.36 4.23 -9.69
C ALA A 153 8.83 3.77 -9.70
N LEU A 154 9.25 3.16 -8.61
CA LEU A 154 10.58 2.56 -8.50
C LEU A 154 10.41 1.04 -8.40
N PRO A 155 11.28 0.29 -9.09
CA PRO A 155 11.29 -1.17 -9.01
C PRO A 155 11.59 -1.69 -7.61
#